data_999b034979b62ee8fe2a283e03d4caad
#
_entry.id   999b034979b62ee8fe2a283e03d4caad
#
_cell.length_a   1.000
_cell.length_b   1.000
_cell.length_c   1.000
_cell.angle_alpha   90.00
_cell.angle_beta   90.00
_cell.angle_gamma   90.00
#
_symmetry.space_group_name_H-M   'P 1'
#
loop_
_entity.id
_entity.type
_entity.pdbx_description
1 polymer ?
#
loop_
_entity_poly.entity_id
_entity_poly.type
_entity_poly.pdbx_seq_one_letter_code
_entity_poly.pdbx_strand_id
1 'polypeptide(L)'
;MPTQINIRKATAADCPRMMELIHELAVYERAPHEVTVTLPHFTESGFGANPVWWALVAEENEIITGFALYYIRYSTWKGQKMYLEDILVTEKARGKGTGKLLMDALINEAKEKKLVGITWQVLNWNEPAFNFYRKFNPRFDPEWVNGTLDF
;
A
#
# COMPACT_ATOMS: atom_id res chain seq x y z
N MET A 1 16.62 12.71 20.84
CA MET A 1 16.57 11.29 20.47
C MET A 1 15.83 11.14 19.16
N PRO A 2 16.41 10.49 18.17
CA PRO A 2 15.67 10.21 16.94
C PRO A 2 14.51 9.27 17.26
N THR A 3 13.35 9.56 16.70
CA THR A 3 12.16 8.74 16.88
C THR A 3 12.34 7.44 16.11
N GLN A 4 12.06 6.32 16.76
CA GLN A 4 12.11 5.02 16.12
C GLN A 4 10.82 4.75 15.34
N ILE A 5 10.97 4.36 14.08
CA ILE A 5 9.86 3.96 13.23
C ILE A 5 9.70 2.45 13.37
N ASN A 6 8.51 2.03 13.76
CA ASN A 6 8.16 0.62 13.92
C ASN A 6 7.24 0.17 12.78
N ILE A 7 7.62 -0.91 12.09
CA ILE A 7 6.80 -1.52 11.05
C ILE A 7 6.18 -2.79 11.64
N ARG A 8 4.86 -2.89 11.59
CA ARG A 8 4.13 -4.05 12.10
C ARG A 8 2.92 -4.36 11.23
N LYS A 9 2.34 -5.54 11.43
CA LYS A 9 1.08 -5.88 10.78
C LYS A 9 -0.04 -4.98 11.30
N ALA A 10 -0.94 -4.59 10.40
CA ALA A 10 -2.12 -3.83 10.78
C ALA A 10 -3.08 -4.69 11.61
N THR A 11 -3.84 -4.03 12.47
CA THR A 11 -4.94 -4.63 13.22
C THR A 11 -6.24 -3.92 12.87
N ALA A 12 -7.38 -4.49 13.25
CA ALA A 12 -8.68 -3.85 13.00
C ALA A 12 -8.75 -2.44 13.61
N ALA A 13 -8.13 -2.24 14.77
CA ALA A 13 -8.09 -0.93 15.43
C ALA A 13 -7.36 0.15 14.62
N ASP A 14 -6.52 -0.24 13.67
CA ASP A 14 -5.78 0.70 12.82
C ASP A 14 -6.62 1.23 11.65
N CYS A 15 -7.74 0.56 11.35
CA CYS A 15 -8.54 0.89 10.16
C CYS A 15 -9.05 2.34 10.11
N PRO A 16 -9.51 2.96 11.20
CA PRO A 16 -9.90 4.36 11.16
C PRO A 16 -8.78 5.27 10.69
N ARG A 17 -7.58 5.08 11.22
CA ARG A 17 -6.43 5.89 10.81
C ARG A 17 -6.00 5.60 9.37
N MET A 18 -6.06 4.33 8.97
CA MET A 18 -5.76 3.96 7.59
C MET A 18 -6.72 4.64 6.61
N MET A 19 -8.01 4.73 6.94
CA MET A 19 -8.99 5.44 6.11
C MET A 19 -8.65 6.92 5.97
N GLU A 20 -8.20 7.57 7.03
CA GLU A 20 -7.74 8.95 6.95
C GLU A 20 -6.58 9.10 5.96
N LEU A 21 -5.62 8.19 6.01
CA LEU A 21 -4.47 8.19 5.11
C LEU A 21 -4.89 7.88 3.65
N ILE A 22 -5.87 7.01 3.46
CA ILE A 22 -6.43 6.74 2.13
C ILE A 22 -7.04 8.01 1.54
N HIS A 23 -7.78 8.78 2.34
CA HIS A 23 -8.33 10.06 1.89
C HIS A 23 -7.23 11.06 1.55
N GLU A 24 -6.17 11.12 2.37
CA GLU A 24 -5.01 11.98 2.08
C GLU A 24 -4.39 11.60 0.71
N LEU A 25 -4.21 10.32 0.44
CA LEU A 25 -3.67 9.85 -0.83
C LEU A 25 -4.60 10.21 -2.00
N ALA A 26 -5.91 10.02 -1.82
CA ALA A 26 -6.90 10.33 -2.86
C ALA A 26 -6.89 11.82 -3.21
N VAL A 27 -6.74 12.70 -2.22
CA VAL A 27 -6.59 14.14 -2.44
C VAL A 27 -5.31 14.42 -3.25
N TYR A 28 -4.20 13.82 -2.87
CA TYR A 28 -2.93 13.94 -3.60
C TYR A 28 -3.07 13.48 -5.05
N GLU A 29 -3.79 12.37 -5.26
CA GLU A 29 -4.03 11.80 -6.59
C GLU A 29 -5.17 12.49 -7.36
N ARG A 30 -5.70 13.59 -6.83
CA ARG A 30 -6.73 14.45 -7.45
C ARG A 30 -8.08 13.75 -7.64
N ALA A 31 -8.36 12.75 -6.82
CA ALA A 31 -9.58 11.93 -6.94
C ALA A 31 -10.24 11.63 -5.58
N PRO A 32 -10.43 12.65 -4.68
CA PRO A 32 -11.00 12.37 -3.36
C PRO A 32 -12.43 11.83 -3.42
N HIS A 33 -13.19 12.17 -4.45
CA HIS A 33 -14.57 11.70 -4.65
C HIS A 33 -14.65 10.22 -5.04
N GLU A 34 -13.56 9.60 -5.42
CA GLU A 34 -13.53 8.17 -5.75
C GLU A 34 -13.57 7.28 -4.52
N VAL A 35 -13.28 7.82 -3.33
CA VAL A 35 -13.28 7.03 -2.10
C VAL A 35 -14.72 6.92 -1.58
N THR A 36 -15.37 5.82 -1.92
CA THR A 36 -16.77 5.55 -1.54
C THR A 36 -16.91 4.40 -0.55
N VAL A 37 -15.82 3.66 -0.29
CA VAL A 37 -15.82 2.56 0.66
C VAL A 37 -16.05 3.08 2.09
N THR A 38 -16.88 2.37 2.86
CA THR A 38 -17.14 2.74 4.26
C THR A 38 -16.13 2.11 5.19
N LEU A 39 -15.95 2.68 6.38
CA LEU A 39 -15.06 2.10 7.39
C LEU A 39 -15.46 0.68 7.78
N PRO A 40 -16.75 0.35 8.03
CA PRO A 40 -17.14 -1.03 8.31
C PRO A 40 -16.80 -2.00 7.19
N HIS A 41 -17.05 -1.63 5.94
CA HIS A 41 -16.72 -2.47 4.79
C HIS A 41 -15.20 -2.67 4.68
N PHE A 42 -14.43 -1.61 4.82
CA PHE A 42 -12.97 -1.68 4.77
C PHE A 42 -12.44 -2.62 5.85
N THR A 43 -12.91 -2.47 7.08
CA THR A 43 -12.47 -3.30 8.22
C THR A 43 -12.83 -4.76 8.04
N GLU A 44 -14.07 -5.05 7.63
CA GLU A 44 -14.51 -6.43 7.39
C GLU A 44 -13.71 -7.10 6.29
N SER A 45 -13.38 -6.36 5.24
CA SER A 45 -12.60 -6.89 4.11
C SER A 45 -11.17 -7.28 4.47
N GLY A 46 -10.62 -6.71 5.55
CA GLY A 46 -9.28 -7.04 6.01
C GLY A 46 -9.26 -7.99 7.20
N PHE A 47 -10.26 -7.90 8.09
CA PHE A 47 -10.25 -8.58 9.39
C PHE A 47 -11.48 -9.43 9.66
N GLY A 48 -12.39 -9.54 8.70
CA GLY A 48 -13.55 -10.40 8.83
C GLY A 48 -13.24 -11.86 8.50
N ALA A 49 -14.30 -12.64 8.27
CA ALA A 49 -14.20 -14.08 8.04
C ALA A 49 -13.45 -14.44 6.75
N ASN A 50 -13.52 -13.58 5.72
CA ASN A 50 -12.91 -13.84 4.41
C ASN A 50 -12.08 -12.63 4.00
N PRO A 51 -10.88 -12.45 4.57
CA PRO A 51 -10.07 -11.29 4.26
C PRO A 51 -9.60 -11.30 2.80
N VAL A 52 -9.63 -10.11 2.18
CA VAL A 52 -9.20 -9.92 0.80
C VAL A 52 -8.01 -8.97 0.69
N TRP A 53 -7.60 -8.34 1.80
CA TRP A 53 -6.40 -7.51 1.83
C TRP A 53 -5.64 -7.68 3.14
N TRP A 54 -4.36 -7.35 3.09
CA TRP A 54 -3.44 -7.37 4.23
C TRP A 54 -2.63 -6.08 4.21
N ALA A 55 -2.16 -5.65 5.36
CA ALA A 55 -1.40 -4.41 5.42
C ALA A 55 -0.33 -4.42 6.50
N LEU A 56 0.71 -3.65 6.24
CA LEU A 56 1.71 -3.26 7.23
C LEU A 56 1.52 -1.79 7.53
N VAL A 57 1.66 -1.42 8.79
CA VAL A 57 1.60 -0.02 9.22
C VAL A 57 2.96 0.41 9.75
N ALA A 58 3.27 1.68 9.55
CA ALA A 58 4.43 2.32 10.15
C ALA A 58 3.93 3.22 11.28
N GLU A 59 4.48 3.04 12.47
CA GLU A 59 4.13 3.90 13.59
C GLU A 59 5.36 4.55 14.19
N GLU A 60 5.16 5.75 14.68
CA GLU A 60 6.16 6.60 15.27
C GLU A 60 5.51 7.25 16.49
N ASN A 61 6.06 7.02 17.69
CA ASN A 61 5.43 7.46 18.95
C ASN A 61 3.97 6.99 19.08
N GLU A 62 3.71 5.74 18.74
CA GLU A 62 2.37 5.13 18.82
C GLU A 62 1.33 5.75 17.86
N ILE A 63 1.78 6.58 16.92
CA ILE A 63 0.93 7.20 15.90
C ILE A 63 1.26 6.57 14.54
N ILE A 64 0.25 6.11 13.83
CA ILE A 64 0.43 5.57 12.49
C ILE A 64 0.71 6.72 11.53
N THR A 65 1.87 6.67 10.88
CA THR A 65 2.32 7.69 9.94
C THR A 65 2.30 7.22 8.49
N GLY A 66 2.10 5.92 8.28
CA GLY A 66 2.03 5.38 6.93
C GLY A 66 1.58 3.93 6.95
N PHE A 67 1.26 3.41 5.77
CA PHE A 67 0.94 1.99 5.62
C PHE A 67 1.22 1.51 4.20
N ALA A 68 1.24 0.19 4.05
CA ALA A 68 1.28 -0.47 2.76
C ALA A 68 0.22 -1.57 2.78
N LEU A 69 -0.67 -1.56 1.81
CA LEU A 69 -1.78 -2.51 1.71
C LEU A 69 -1.67 -3.30 0.43
N TYR A 70 -1.81 -4.62 0.53
CA TYR A 70 -1.68 -5.50 -0.62
C TYR A 70 -2.72 -6.62 -0.59
N TYR A 71 -2.85 -7.30 -1.71
CA TYR A 71 -3.59 -8.55 -1.84
C TYR A 71 -2.85 -9.47 -2.81
N ILE A 72 -3.31 -10.72 -2.90
CA ILE A 72 -2.68 -11.72 -3.74
C ILE A 72 -3.35 -11.73 -5.10
N ARG A 73 -2.56 -11.44 -6.14
CA ARG A 73 -2.98 -11.54 -7.53
C ARG A 73 -2.42 -12.83 -8.12
N TYR A 74 -3.22 -13.55 -8.85
CA TYR A 74 -2.75 -14.76 -9.51
C TYR A 74 -2.46 -14.51 -10.98
N SER A 75 -1.21 -14.78 -11.38
CA SER A 75 -0.82 -14.77 -12.78
C SER A 75 -0.84 -16.21 -13.30
N THR A 76 -1.59 -16.45 -14.36
CA THR A 76 -1.63 -17.78 -14.98
C THR A 76 -0.29 -18.16 -15.61
N TRP A 77 0.60 -17.20 -15.82
CA TRP A 77 1.94 -17.42 -16.35
C TRP A 77 3.00 -17.65 -15.27
N LYS A 78 2.88 -16.96 -14.15
CA LYS A 78 3.95 -16.90 -13.14
C LYS A 78 3.54 -17.39 -11.77
N GLY A 79 2.25 -17.44 -11.44
CA GLY A 79 1.75 -17.85 -10.14
C GLY A 79 1.32 -16.67 -9.27
N GLN A 80 1.42 -16.84 -7.95
CA GLN A 80 0.94 -15.84 -6.99
C GLN A 80 1.91 -14.66 -6.89
N LYS A 81 1.35 -13.46 -7.02
CA LYS A 81 2.09 -12.20 -6.86
C LYS A 81 1.45 -11.36 -5.75
N MET A 82 2.27 -10.58 -5.07
CA MET A 82 1.78 -9.53 -4.20
C MET A 82 1.37 -8.34 -5.07
N TYR A 83 0.10 -7.94 -5.00
CA TYR A 83 -0.34 -6.70 -5.64
C TYR A 83 -0.39 -5.60 -4.58
N LEU A 84 0.50 -4.65 -4.70
CA LEU A 84 0.56 -3.50 -3.81
C LEU A 84 -0.45 -2.45 -4.27
N GLU A 85 -1.57 -2.35 -3.53
CA GLU A 85 -2.62 -1.38 -3.83
C GLU A 85 -2.18 0.02 -3.48
N ASP A 86 -1.77 0.24 -2.23
CA ASP A 86 -1.33 1.54 -1.75
C ASP A 86 -0.10 1.41 -0.87
N ILE A 87 0.82 2.35 -1.02
CA ILE A 87 1.88 2.61 -0.07
C ILE A 87 1.98 4.13 0.09
N LEU A 88 1.86 4.58 1.32
CA LEU A 88 1.92 6.02 1.58
C LEU A 88 2.45 6.33 2.97
N VAL A 89 2.99 7.53 3.09
CA VAL A 89 3.43 8.12 4.35
C VAL A 89 2.81 9.51 4.41
N THR A 90 2.19 9.85 5.53
CA THR A 90 1.60 11.18 5.70
C THR A 90 2.66 12.27 5.50
N GLU A 91 2.25 13.41 4.97
CA GLU A 91 3.17 14.48 4.54
C GLU A 91 4.16 14.88 5.64
N LYS A 92 3.68 15.06 6.87
CA LYS A 92 4.51 15.49 8.01
C LYS A 92 5.59 14.48 8.40
N ALA A 93 5.42 13.22 8.03
CA ALA A 93 6.34 12.14 8.41
C ALA A 93 7.26 11.72 7.27
N ARG A 94 7.21 12.40 6.13
CA ARG A 94 8.06 12.08 4.97
C ARG A 94 9.51 12.52 5.17
N GLY A 95 10.40 11.95 4.36
CA GLY A 95 11.83 12.32 4.38
C GLY A 95 12.64 11.61 5.46
N LYS A 96 12.07 10.62 6.13
CA LYS A 96 12.74 9.86 7.20
C LYS A 96 13.01 8.40 6.83
N GLY A 97 12.71 8.00 5.59
CA GLY A 97 12.89 6.62 5.15
C GLY A 97 11.76 5.67 5.49
N THR A 98 10.61 6.18 5.98
CA THR A 98 9.46 5.34 6.36
C THR A 98 8.93 4.53 5.19
N GLY A 99 8.81 5.15 4.01
CA GLY A 99 8.35 4.43 2.80
C GLY A 99 9.28 3.30 2.42
N LYS A 100 10.58 3.51 2.52
CA LYS A 100 11.57 2.46 2.26
C LYS A 100 11.45 1.32 3.25
N LEU A 101 11.26 1.61 4.53
CA LEU A 101 11.06 0.57 5.55
C LEU A 101 9.81 -0.26 5.27
N LEU A 102 8.72 0.38 4.88
CA LEU A 102 7.49 -0.32 4.48
C LEU A 102 7.73 -1.23 3.28
N MET A 103 8.39 -0.72 2.24
CA MET A 103 8.66 -1.50 1.04
C MET A 103 9.62 -2.66 1.32
N ASP A 104 10.66 -2.44 2.11
CA ASP A 104 11.58 -3.50 2.51
C ASP A 104 10.85 -4.61 3.28
N ALA A 105 9.92 -4.23 4.17
CA ALA A 105 9.12 -5.20 4.92
C ALA A 105 8.18 -5.98 3.99
N LEU A 106 7.57 -5.33 3.00
CA LEU A 106 6.75 -6.01 1.99
C LEU A 106 7.56 -7.00 1.16
N ILE A 107 8.77 -6.63 0.76
CA ILE A 107 9.65 -7.49 -0.01
C ILE A 107 9.98 -8.74 0.82
N ASN A 108 10.30 -8.57 2.09
CA ASN A 108 10.57 -9.69 2.99
C ASN A 108 9.33 -10.60 3.14
N GLU A 109 8.16 -10.01 3.32
CA GLU A 109 6.92 -10.78 3.44
C GLU A 109 6.61 -11.56 2.16
N ALA A 110 6.79 -10.93 1.01
CA ALA A 110 6.58 -11.59 -0.28
C ALA A 110 7.52 -12.79 -0.46
N LYS A 111 8.79 -12.63 -0.08
CA LYS A 111 9.77 -13.72 -0.15
C LYS A 111 9.44 -14.85 0.82
N GLU A 112 9.04 -14.54 2.03
CA GLU A 112 8.63 -15.54 3.03
C GLU A 112 7.43 -16.34 2.57
N LYS A 113 6.46 -15.68 1.92
CA LYS A 113 5.27 -16.33 1.35
C LYS A 113 5.53 -17.01 0.01
N LYS A 114 6.76 -16.95 -0.49
CA LYS A 114 7.16 -17.55 -1.77
C LYS A 114 6.38 -17.01 -2.95
N LEU A 115 6.02 -15.74 -2.89
CA LEU A 115 5.39 -15.04 -4.00
C LEU A 115 6.42 -14.75 -5.08
N VAL A 116 5.99 -14.72 -6.34
CA VAL A 116 6.92 -14.57 -7.47
C VAL A 116 7.34 -13.12 -7.73
N GLY A 117 6.70 -12.17 -7.06
CA GLY A 117 7.06 -10.76 -7.18
C GLY A 117 6.02 -9.85 -6.56
N ILE A 118 6.30 -8.55 -6.67
CA ILE A 118 5.39 -7.48 -6.25
C ILE A 118 5.07 -6.65 -7.49
N THR A 119 3.81 -6.34 -7.72
CA THR A 119 3.38 -5.49 -8.81
C THR A 119 2.47 -4.39 -8.28
N TRP A 120 2.44 -3.25 -8.95
CA TRP A 120 1.65 -2.08 -8.56
C TRP A 120 1.36 -1.23 -9.78
N GLN A 121 0.49 -0.24 -9.59
CA GLN A 121 0.24 0.81 -10.57
C GLN A 121 0.72 2.15 -10.02
N VAL A 122 1.11 3.04 -10.91
CA VAL A 122 1.48 4.41 -10.57
C VAL A 122 0.92 5.34 -11.64
N LEU A 123 0.33 6.45 -11.20
CA LEU A 123 -0.18 7.46 -12.14
C LEU A 123 0.98 8.02 -12.97
N ASN A 124 0.77 8.14 -14.26
CA ASN A 124 1.83 8.48 -15.22
C ASN A 124 2.47 9.86 -14.97
N TRP A 125 1.78 10.76 -14.26
CA TRP A 125 2.29 12.08 -13.92
C TRP A 125 2.99 12.13 -12.55
N ASN A 126 2.94 11.05 -11.77
CA ASN A 126 3.41 11.02 -10.38
C ASN A 126 4.92 10.75 -10.30
N GLU A 127 5.73 11.76 -10.68
CA GLU A 127 7.19 11.62 -10.70
C GLU A 127 7.80 11.29 -9.34
N PRO A 128 7.34 11.88 -8.20
CA PRO A 128 7.87 11.48 -6.90
C PRO A 128 7.68 10.00 -6.60
N ALA A 129 6.56 9.39 -7.00
CA ALA A 129 6.33 7.96 -6.83
C ALA A 129 7.28 7.15 -7.72
N PHE A 130 7.47 7.54 -8.98
CA PHE A 130 8.45 6.88 -9.85
C PHE A 130 9.86 6.92 -9.23
N ASN A 131 10.26 8.07 -8.70
CA ASN A 131 11.57 8.21 -8.06
C ASN A 131 11.72 7.30 -6.84
N PHE A 132 10.64 7.16 -6.05
CA PHE A 132 10.61 6.24 -4.92
C PHE A 132 10.79 4.80 -5.38
N TYR A 133 10.01 4.36 -6.36
CA TYR A 133 10.05 2.98 -6.84
C TYR A 133 11.36 2.63 -7.55
N ARG A 134 11.97 3.58 -8.25
CA ARG A 134 13.26 3.36 -8.94
C ARG A 134 14.38 2.90 -8.01
N LYS A 135 14.27 3.21 -6.72
CA LYS A 135 15.25 2.76 -5.71
C LYS A 135 15.30 1.24 -5.58
N PHE A 136 14.24 0.55 -6.01
CA PHE A 136 14.12 -0.91 -5.92
C PHE A 136 14.37 -1.61 -7.26
N ASN A 137 14.79 -0.86 -8.27
CA ASN A 137 15.09 -1.36 -9.62
C ASN A 137 13.96 -2.16 -10.27
N PRO A 138 12.70 -1.66 -10.28
CA PRO A 138 11.61 -2.36 -10.94
C PRO A 138 11.70 -2.18 -12.45
N ARG A 139 11.03 -3.04 -13.19
CA ARG A 139 10.72 -2.77 -14.59
C ARG A 139 9.31 -2.18 -14.66
N PHE A 140 9.11 -1.17 -15.50
CA PHE A 140 7.80 -0.59 -15.77
C PHE A 140 7.31 -1.10 -17.12
N ASP A 141 6.01 -1.41 -17.20
CA ASP A 141 5.40 -1.92 -18.43
C ASP A 141 4.22 -1.03 -18.83
N PRO A 142 4.40 -0.12 -19.79
CA PRO A 142 3.33 0.78 -20.22
C PRO A 142 2.41 0.17 -21.29
N GLU A 143 2.66 -1.06 -21.74
CA GLU A 143 1.89 -1.67 -22.82
C GLU A 143 0.50 -2.15 -22.39
N TRP A 144 0.31 -2.42 -21.10
CA TRP A 144 -0.97 -2.93 -20.59
C TRP A 144 -1.94 -1.79 -20.31
N VAL A 145 -3.12 -1.91 -20.86
CA VAL A 145 -4.19 -0.92 -20.68
C VAL A 145 -5.20 -1.46 -19.67
N ASN A 146 -5.61 -0.63 -18.73
CA ASN A 146 -6.64 -0.98 -17.74
C ASN A 146 -8.01 -0.93 -18.39
N GLY A 147 -8.82 -1.98 -18.21
CA GLY A 147 -10.23 -1.96 -18.56
C GLY A 147 -11.06 -2.07 -17.29
N THR A 148 -12.14 -1.30 -17.18
CA THR A 148 -13.00 -1.27 -15.99
C THR A 148 -14.46 -1.27 -16.39
N LEU A 149 -15.26 -2.05 -15.68
CA LEU A 149 -16.72 -1.96 -15.70
C LEU A 149 -17.16 -1.62 -14.29
N ASP A 150 -17.81 -0.49 -14.13
CA ASP A 150 -18.34 -0.07 -12.82
C ASP A 150 -19.77 -0.50 -12.65
N PHE A 151 -20.17 -0.84 -11.42
CA PHE A 151 -21.53 -1.28 -11.10
C PHE A 151 -22.20 -0.34 -10.11
#